data_68c61629aaf6ef3c6e0344e562f35af7
#
_entry.id   68c61629aaf6ef3c6e0344e562f35af7
#
_cell.length_a   1.000
_cell.length_b   1.000
_cell.length_c   1.000
_cell.angle_alpha   90.00
_cell.angle_beta   90.00
_cell.angle_gamma   90.00
#
_symmetry.space_group_name_H-M   'P 1'
#
loop_
_entity.id
_entity.type
_entity.pdbx_description
1 polymer ?
#
loop_
_entity_poly.entity_id
_entity_poly.type
_entity_poly.pdbx_seq_one_letter_code
_entity_poly.pdbx_strand_id
1 'polypeptide(L)'
;MGNKKGYLKKEDRKKILLLCDDIRMHSGIATMAREIVIGTSHHYRWVQLAAAIKHPDSGKTIDLSADINDKSGIDDSDVKIIPCNGYGTATMVRELIKSQKPDAIFIFTDPRYWTWLFDIEREIRRHIPICYLNIWDDYPAPLYNKDYYDSCDLLMGISKQTVNINKIVLGEQAANKIIKYVPHGINRTQFFSIDKEHEQYEGFTKFKENIFKGKSIEYVVFFNSRNIRRKSPGDLMLAYRIFCDNIGKEAAKKCALIFHTTPIDNNGTDLIATKEAICDPEYINVYFSKDKLSTSQMNWLYNLADLTVLPSSNEGWGLALTESMMAGTMISATVTGGMQDQMRFIDDKGKWIEFDSNFPSNHQGTYKEHGEWAEPIYPSNISLVGSVPTPYIFDDRADFRDIAKAIEKVYNLSPEERAQKGLKGREWVTSNESGMSASQMCVNVIDAVDSTLVNFVPRSKFDVIKVTKVKRKYVEHKFIY
;
A
#
# COMPACT_ATOMS: atom_id res chain seq x y z
N MET A 1 0.70 -26.05 -14.56
CA MET A 1 -0.28 -25.65 -13.53
C MET A 1 0.18 -26.25 -12.21
N GLY A 2 0.81 -25.46 -11.34
CA GLY A 2 1.20 -25.90 -9.99
C GLY A 2 -0.07 -26.17 -9.16
N ASN A 3 -0.07 -27.23 -8.36
CA ASN A 3 -1.14 -27.58 -7.42
C ASN A 3 -1.48 -26.33 -6.58
N LYS A 4 -2.58 -25.62 -6.90
CA LYS A 4 -3.08 -24.49 -6.10
C LYS A 4 -3.60 -25.09 -4.82
N LYS A 5 -2.81 -25.03 -3.74
CA LYS A 5 -3.22 -25.45 -2.39
C LYS A 5 -4.51 -24.71 -2.04
N GLY A 6 -5.59 -25.44 -1.75
CA GLY A 6 -6.87 -24.85 -1.38
C GLY A 6 -7.91 -24.66 -2.48
N TYR A 7 -7.75 -25.30 -3.66
CA TYR A 7 -8.82 -25.30 -4.67
C TYR A 7 -10.05 -26.03 -4.12
N LEU A 8 -11.17 -25.31 -4.01
CA LEU A 8 -12.45 -25.85 -3.60
C LEU A 8 -13.42 -25.91 -4.77
N LYS A 9 -14.33 -26.88 -4.80
CA LYS A 9 -15.44 -26.88 -5.73
C LYS A 9 -16.31 -25.65 -5.49
N LYS A 10 -16.91 -25.11 -6.54
CA LYS A 10 -17.68 -23.83 -6.46
C LYS A 10 -18.77 -23.85 -5.39
N GLU A 11 -19.45 -24.98 -5.20
CA GLU A 11 -20.49 -25.19 -4.20
C GLU A 11 -19.97 -25.15 -2.76
N ASP A 12 -18.70 -25.54 -2.54
CA ASP A 12 -18.06 -25.60 -1.22
C ASP A 12 -17.41 -24.27 -0.82
N ARG A 13 -17.24 -23.34 -1.79
CA ARG A 13 -16.59 -22.05 -1.55
C ARG A 13 -17.47 -21.14 -0.71
N LYS A 14 -16.88 -20.58 0.34
CA LYS A 14 -17.52 -19.52 1.13
C LYS A 14 -17.73 -18.26 0.30
N LYS A 15 -18.83 -17.57 0.56
CA LYS A 15 -19.15 -16.31 -0.13
C LYS A 15 -18.74 -15.12 0.72
N ILE A 16 -17.90 -14.26 0.19
CA ILE A 16 -17.39 -13.08 0.88
C ILE A 16 -18.02 -11.82 0.28
N LEU A 17 -18.60 -10.97 1.13
CA LEU A 17 -19.08 -9.63 0.75
C LEU A 17 -17.94 -8.63 0.95
N LEU A 18 -17.36 -8.17 -0.16
CA LEU A 18 -16.26 -7.19 -0.18
C LEU A 18 -16.81 -5.77 -0.18
N LEU A 19 -16.35 -4.95 0.75
CA LEU A 19 -16.63 -3.52 0.86
C LEU A 19 -15.33 -2.74 0.64
N CYS A 20 -15.14 -2.20 -0.56
CA CYS A 20 -13.97 -1.37 -0.92
C CYS A 20 -14.23 -0.57 -2.19
N ASP A 21 -13.21 0.17 -2.65
CA ASP A 21 -13.22 0.80 -3.99
C ASP A 21 -13.54 -0.25 -5.05
N ASP A 22 -14.29 0.15 -6.09
CA ASP A 22 -14.61 -0.73 -7.21
C ASP A 22 -13.33 -1.35 -7.79
N ILE A 23 -13.25 -2.69 -7.82
CA ILE A 23 -12.04 -3.42 -8.27
C ILE A 23 -11.64 -3.11 -9.72
N ARG A 24 -12.48 -2.43 -10.50
CA ARG A 24 -12.17 -1.97 -11.86
C ARG A 24 -11.46 -0.61 -11.89
N MET A 25 -11.42 0.11 -10.76
CA MET A 25 -10.75 1.41 -10.67
C MET A 25 -9.22 1.31 -10.75
N HIS A 26 -8.60 2.45 -11.06
CA HIS A 26 -7.15 2.64 -11.03
C HIS A 26 -6.75 3.36 -9.72
N SER A 27 -6.84 2.66 -8.59
CA SER A 27 -6.33 3.10 -7.28
C SER A 27 -5.53 1.97 -6.64
N GLY A 28 -4.67 2.29 -5.68
CA GLY A 28 -3.92 1.26 -4.93
C GLY A 28 -4.86 0.28 -4.24
N ILE A 29 -5.94 0.77 -3.62
CA ILE A 29 -6.97 -0.05 -2.98
C ILE A 29 -7.63 -1.00 -3.99
N ALA A 30 -8.14 -0.45 -5.10
CA ALA A 30 -8.81 -1.24 -6.13
C ALA A 30 -7.88 -2.29 -6.75
N THR A 31 -6.61 -1.93 -6.98
CA THR A 31 -5.60 -2.85 -7.53
C THR A 31 -5.34 -4.01 -6.57
N MET A 32 -5.11 -3.74 -5.29
CA MET A 32 -4.88 -4.80 -4.30
C MET A 32 -6.12 -5.65 -4.06
N ALA A 33 -7.31 -5.04 -3.98
CA ALA A 33 -8.58 -5.77 -3.88
C ALA A 33 -8.78 -6.71 -5.07
N ARG A 34 -8.49 -6.24 -6.29
CA ARG A 34 -8.56 -7.06 -7.52
C ARG A 34 -7.59 -8.24 -7.47
N GLU A 35 -6.33 -8.03 -7.07
CA GLU A 35 -5.35 -9.12 -6.92
C GLU A 35 -5.81 -10.16 -5.89
N ILE A 36 -6.40 -9.73 -4.76
CA ILE A 36 -6.98 -10.63 -3.77
C ILE A 36 -8.14 -11.43 -4.39
N VAL A 37 -9.07 -10.78 -5.07
CA VAL A 37 -10.23 -11.46 -5.70
C VAL A 37 -9.75 -12.47 -6.74
N ILE A 38 -8.83 -12.09 -7.65
CA ILE A 38 -8.27 -12.98 -8.68
C ILE A 38 -7.56 -14.16 -8.01
N GLY A 39 -6.66 -13.90 -7.07
CA GLY A 39 -5.81 -14.92 -6.46
C GLY A 39 -6.53 -15.88 -5.51
N THR A 40 -7.75 -15.51 -5.04
CA THR A 40 -8.54 -16.34 -4.09
C THR A 40 -9.85 -16.85 -4.69
N SER A 41 -10.17 -16.57 -5.95
CA SER A 41 -11.42 -17.00 -6.61
C SER A 41 -11.55 -18.53 -6.73
N HIS A 42 -10.46 -19.29 -6.63
CA HIS A 42 -10.45 -20.76 -6.51
C HIS A 42 -10.88 -21.28 -5.13
N HIS A 43 -11.00 -20.39 -4.14
CA HIS A 43 -11.28 -20.71 -2.74
C HIS A 43 -12.54 -20.01 -2.21
N TYR A 44 -12.84 -18.81 -2.70
CA TYR A 44 -14.02 -18.01 -2.33
C TYR A 44 -14.88 -17.64 -3.54
N ARG A 45 -16.16 -17.36 -3.25
CA ARG A 45 -17.07 -16.63 -4.13
C ARG A 45 -17.11 -15.19 -3.65
N TRP A 46 -17.07 -14.22 -4.55
CA TRP A 46 -17.00 -12.82 -4.20
C TRP A 46 -18.24 -12.06 -4.66
N VAL A 47 -18.78 -11.26 -3.77
CA VAL A 47 -19.77 -10.22 -4.10
C VAL A 47 -19.24 -8.91 -3.57
N GLN A 48 -19.09 -7.90 -4.41
CA GLN A 48 -18.57 -6.61 -4.00
C GLN A 48 -19.67 -5.54 -4.00
N LEU A 49 -19.79 -4.77 -2.91
CA LEU A 49 -20.36 -3.42 -2.96
C LEU A 49 -19.25 -2.48 -3.43
N ALA A 50 -19.28 -2.16 -4.72
CA ALA A 50 -18.20 -1.47 -5.41
C ALA A 50 -18.35 0.04 -5.24
N ALA A 51 -17.49 0.63 -4.39
CA ALA A 51 -17.59 1.97 -3.86
C ALA A 51 -16.67 2.99 -4.56
N ALA A 52 -16.65 4.21 -4.07
CA ALA A 52 -15.78 5.35 -4.35
C ALA A 52 -16.06 6.15 -5.63
N ILE A 53 -16.86 5.69 -6.56
CA ILE A 53 -17.16 6.41 -7.82
C ILE A 53 -18.64 6.72 -7.98
N LYS A 54 -18.94 7.73 -8.81
CA LYS A 54 -20.27 7.85 -9.41
C LYS A 54 -20.33 6.94 -10.63
N HIS A 55 -21.08 5.87 -10.57
CA HIS A 55 -21.16 4.90 -11.64
C HIS A 55 -22.53 4.91 -12.32
N PRO A 56 -22.61 4.92 -13.68
CA PRO A 56 -23.87 4.91 -14.41
C PRO A 56 -24.69 3.65 -14.13
N ASP A 57 -24.04 2.55 -13.75
CA ASP A 57 -24.67 1.29 -13.40
C ASP A 57 -24.87 1.10 -11.89
N SER A 58 -24.97 2.20 -11.12
CA SER A 58 -25.21 2.14 -9.69
C SER A 58 -26.46 1.31 -9.38
N GLY A 59 -26.33 0.33 -8.48
CA GLY A 59 -27.38 -0.59 -8.06
C GLY A 59 -27.63 -1.80 -8.99
N LYS A 60 -27.01 -1.85 -10.18
CA LYS A 60 -27.08 -3.04 -11.04
C LYS A 60 -26.09 -4.10 -10.57
N THR A 61 -26.43 -5.37 -10.77
CA THR A 61 -25.47 -6.47 -10.59
C THR A 61 -24.71 -6.71 -11.88
N ILE A 62 -23.38 -6.66 -11.81
CA ILE A 62 -22.49 -6.93 -12.93
C ILE A 62 -21.69 -8.20 -12.61
N ASP A 63 -21.75 -9.17 -13.51
CA ASP A 63 -20.99 -10.43 -13.38
C ASP A 63 -19.60 -10.24 -14.01
N LEU A 64 -18.54 -10.45 -13.23
CA LEU A 64 -17.15 -10.40 -13.65
C LEU A 64 -16.50 -11.78 -13.71
N SER A 65 -17.27 -12.86 -13.57
CA SER A 65 -16.70 -14.22 -13.47
C SER A 65 -15.85 -14.59 -14.70
N ALA A 66 -16.29 -14.23 -15.91
CA ALA A 66 -15.51 -14.50 -17.13
C ALA A 66 -14.17 -13.75 -17.15
N ASP A 67 -14.15 -12.45 -16.81
CA ASP A 67 -12.92 -11.65 -16.72
C ASP A 67 -11.95 -12.19 -15.65
N ILE A 68 -12.49 -12.66 -14.53
CA ILE A 68 -11.68 -13.27 -13.47
C ILE A 68 -11.17 -14.65 -13.87
N ASN A 69 -11.95 -15.45 -14.61
CA ASN A 69 -11.50 -16.73 -15.15
C ASN A 69 -10.26 -16.56 -16.05
N ASP A 70 -10.33 -15.61 -16.98
CA ASP A 70 -9.21 -15.32 -17.90
C ASP A 70 -7.93 -14.94 -17.13
N LYS A 71 -8.08 -14.12 -16.06
CA LYS A 71 -6.94 -13.62 -15.27
C LYS A 71 -6.41 -14.64 -14.27
N SER A 72 -7.27 -15.46 -13.69
CA SER A 72 -6.91 -16.44 -12.64
C SER A 72 -6.48 -17.79 -13.21
N GLY A 73 -6.87 -18.08 -14.47
CA GLY A 73 -6.65 -19.39 -15.11
C GLY A 73 -7.52 -20.51 -14.52
N ILE A 74 -8.69 -20.17 -13.97
CA ILE A 74 -9.74 -21.13 -13.58
C ILE A 74 -10.98 -20.83 -14.43
N ASP A 75 -11.93 -21.77 -14.51
CA ASP A 75 -13.10 -21.69 -15.37
C ASP A 75 -14.44 -21.57 -14.61
N ASP A 76 -14.38 -21.59 -13.27
CA ASP A 76 -15.54 -21.67 -12.41
C ASP A 76 -15.63 -20.57 -11.33
N SER A 77 -15.01 -19.41 -11.57
CA SER A 77 -15.14 -18.25 -10.67
C SER A 77 -16.60 -17.84 -10.48
N ASP A 78 -16.91 -17.26 -9.31
CA ASP A 78 -18.19 -16.60 -9.04
C ASP A 78 -17.91 -15.23 -8.40
N VAL A 79 -17.84 -14.21 -9.26
CA VAL A 79 -17.49 -12.85 -8.88
C VAL A 79 -18.50 -11.87 -9.43
N LYS A 80 -19.22 -11.16 -8.53
CA LYS A 80 -20.23 -10.17 -8.87
C LYS A 80 -19.94 -8.86 -8.19
N ILE A 81 -20.21 -7.77 -8.87
CA ILE A 81 -20.11 -6.43 -8.28
C ILE A 81 -21.43 -5.69 -8.37
N ILE A 82 -21.70 -4.89 -7.37
CA ILE A 82 -22.83 -3.97 -7.31
C ILE A 82 -22.26 -2.57 -7.10
N PRO A 83 -22.08 -1.78 -8.18
CA PRO A 83 -21.60 -0.42 -8.06
C PRO A 83 -22.56 0.45 -7.25
N CYS A 84 -22.00 1.30 -6.40
CA CYS A 84 -22.76 2.30 -5.64
C CYS A 84 -22.07 3.66 -5.69
N ASN A 85 -22.87 4.72 -5.51
CA ASN A 85 -22.32 6.06 -5.39
C ASN A 85 -21.79 6.27 -3.95
N GLY A 86 -20.55 6.79 -3.82
CA GLY A 86 -19.87 6.92 -2.52
C GLY A 86 -19.53 5.55 -1.93
N TYR A 87 -19.75 5.37 -0.63
CA TYR A 87 -19.36 4.15 0.10
C TYR A 87 -20.55 3.32 0.62
N GLY A 88 -21.74 3.51 0.02
CA GLY A 88 -22.94 2.74 0.36
C GLY A 88 -23.61 3.17 1.67
N THR A 89 -24.54 2.33 2.15
CA THR A 89 -25.35 2.59 3.35
C THR A 89 -25.68 1.29 4.09
N ALA A 90 -26.10 1.39 5.37
CA ALA A 90 -26.55 0.27 6.17
C ALA A 90 -27.71 -0.50 5.50
N THR A 91 -28.64 0.20 4.84
CA THR A 91 -29.77 -0.42 4.12
C THR A 91 -29.27 -1.30 2.97
N MET A 92 -28.33 -0.80 2.15
CA MET A 92 -27.76 -1.56 1.03
C MET A 92 -27.09 -2.85 1.52
N VAL A 93 -26.30 -2.78 2.61
CA VAL A 93 -25.65 -3.97 3.16
C VAL A 93 -26.64 -4.96 3.73
N ARG A 94 -27.70 -4.52 4.42
CA ARG A 94 -28.77 -5.43 4.89
C ARG A 94 -29.42 -6.18 3.73
N GLU A 95 -29.72 -5.48 2.64
CA GLU A 95 -30.28 -6.09 1.43
C GLU A 95 -29.31 -7.08 0.78
N LEU A 96 -28.01 -6.75 0.72
CA LEU A 96 -26.99 -7.65 0.21
C LEU A 96 -26.81 -8.89 1.10
N ILE A 97 -26.80 -8.74 2.41
CA ILE A 97 -26.73 -9.87 3.33
C ILE A 97 -27.93 -10.79 3.14
N LYS A 98 -29.13 -10.22 3.03
CA LYS A 98 -30.37 -10.99 2.82
C LYS A 98 -30.40 -11.72 1.48
N SER A 99 -30.02 -11.05 0.41
CA SER A 99 -30.10 -11.57 -0.98
C SER A 99 -28.95 -12.47 -1.34
N GLN A 100 -27.71 -12.11 -0.95
CA GLN A 100 -26.48 -12.81 -1.32
C GLN A 100 -26.06 -13.87 -0.29
N LYS A 101 -26.50 -13.75 0.96
CA LYS A 101 -26.18 -14.66 2.08
C LYS A 101 -24.67 -14.92 2.18
N PRO A 102 -23.83 -13.88 2.38
CA PRO A 102 -22.41 -14.05 2.53
C PRO A 102 -22.08 -14.78 3.86
N ASP A 103 -20.93 -15.47 3.87
CA ASP A 103 -20.39 -16.12 5.07
C ASP A 103 -19.53 -15.14 5.90
N ALA A 104 -19.01 -14.07 5.30
CA ALA A 104 -18.27 -13.00 5.96
C ALA A 104 -18.39 -11.68 5.21
N ILE A 105 -18.14 -10.56 5.91
CA ILE A 105 -17.86 -9.26 5.30
C ILE A 105 -16.36 -9.03 5.34
N PHE A 106 -15.79 -8.56 4.21
CA PHE A 106 -14.40 -8.17 4.09
C PHE A 106 -14.35 -6.68 3.75
N ILE A 107 -13.74 -5.87 4.62
CA ILE A 107 -13.59 -4.43 4.44
C ILE A 107 -12.15 -4.15 4.04
N PHE A 108 -11.95 -3.27 3.06
CA PHE A 108 -10.64 -2.79 2.68
C PHE A 108 -10.73 -1.32 2.26
N THR A 109 -10.19 -0.44 3.00
CA THR A 109 -9.91 1.00 2.82
C THR A 109 -9.96 1.71 4.19
N ASP A 110 -10.00 3.03 4.21
CA ASP A 110 -10.11 3.84 5.44
C ASP A 110 -11.42 3.52 6.21
N PRO A 111 -11.35 3.19 7.50
CA PRO A 111 -12.53 2.80 8.27
C PRO A 111 -13.61 3.90 8.36
N ARG A 112 -13.20 5.16 8.24
CA ARG A 112 -14.12 6.31 8.33
C ARG A 112 -15.17 6.37 7.22
N TYR A 113 -14.94 5.68 6.11
CA TYR A 113 -15.95 5.54 5.06
C TYR A 113 -17.06 4.54 5.41
N TRP A 114 -16.85 3.72 6.44
CA TRP A 114 -17.74 2.63 6.85
C TRP A 114 -18.37 2.83 8.23
N THR A 115 -18.43 4.05 8.75
CA THR A 115 -19.01 4.36 10.08
C THR A 115 -20.39 3.76 10.25
N TRP A 116 -21.25 3.87 9.24
CA TRP A 116 -22.58 3.29 9.23
C TRP A 116 -22.60 1.75 9.33
N LEU A 117 -21.56 1.06 8.90
CA LEU A 117 -21.40 -0.40 9.07
C LEU A 117 -21.08 -0.74 10.53
N PHE A 118 -20.17 0.03 11.12
CA PHE A 118 -19.80 -0.17 12.53
C PHE A 118 -20.94 0.16 13.49
N ASP A 119 -21.83 1.09 13.13
CA ASP A 119 -23.06 1.38 13.89
C ASP A 119 -24.00 0.18 13.96
N ILE A 120 -23.99 -0.71 12.97
CA ILE A 120 -24.82 -1.92 12.91
C ILE A 120 -24.01 -3.23 13.12
N GLU A 121 -22.76 -3.15 13.58
CA GLU A 121 -21.89 -4.32 13.74
C GLU A 121 -22.53 -5.45 14.58
N ARG A 122 -23.26 -5.08 15.66
CA ARG A 122 -23.93 -6.04 16.54
C ARG A 122 -25.02 -6.83 15.83
N GLU A 123 -25.74 -6.20 14.89
CA GLU A 123 -26.73 -6.87 14.07
C GLU A 123 -26.06 -7.90 13.14
N ILE A 124 -25.00 -7.48 12.47
CA ILE A 124 -24.27 -8.29 11.50
C ILE A 124 -23.56 -9.48 12.19
N ARG A 125 -22.82 -9.19 13.25
CA ARG A 125 -21.98 -10.19 13.96
C ARG A 125 -22.77 -11.19 14.81
N ARG A 126 -24.09 -11.17 14.75
CA ARG A 126 -24.93 -12.29 15.19
C ARG A 126 -24.93 -13.45 14.21
N HIS A 127 -24.51 -13.19 12.97
CA HIS A 127 -24.64 -14.15 11.87
C HIS A 127 -23.34 -14.41 11.14
N ILE A 128 -22.55 -13.39 10.88
CA ILE A 128 -21.33 -13.45 10.08
C ILE A 128 -20.24 -12.55 10.68
N PRO A 129 -18.94 -12.92 10.55
CA PRO A 129 -17.84 -12.10 11.00
C PRO A 129 -17.57 -10.91 10.09
N ILE A 130 -16.93 -9.89 10.66
CA ILE A 130 -16.37 -8.75 9.94
C ILE A 130 -14.85 -8.87 9.94
N CYS A 131 -14.25 -8.95 8.74
CA CYS A 131 -12.82 -9.03 8.50
C CYS A 131 -12.36 -7.68 7.92
N TYR A 132 -11.32 -7.09 8.45
CA TYR A 132 -10.83 -5.80 8.00
C TYR A 132 -9.35 -5.86 7.63
N LEU A 133 -9.04 -5.54 6.35
CA LEU A 133 -7.68 -5.29 5.89
C LEU A 133 -7.35 -3.82 6.15
N ASN A 134 -6.69 -3.55 7.27
CA ASN A 134 -6.40 -2.22 7.79
C ASN A 134 -5.15 -1.64 7.12
N ILE A 135 -5.27 -0.39 6.67
CA ILE A 135 -4.23 0.37 5.97
C ILE A 135 -3.64 1.51 6.80
N TRP A 136 -4.01 1.63 8.07
CA TRP A 136 -3.57 2.74 8.92
C TRP A 136 -2.07 2.70 9.17
N ASP A 137 -1.39 3.81 8.96
CA ASP A 137 0.07 3.92 8.91
C ASP A 137 0.67 4.85 9.96
N ASP A 138 -0.14 5.64 10.69
CA ASP A 138 0.37 6.73 11.47
C ASP A 138 0.26 6.52 12.98
N TYR A 139 1.31 6.96 13.67
CA TYR A 139 1.29 7.28 15.08
C TYR A 139 0.96 8.78 15.30
N PRO A 140 0.63 9.25 16.50
CA PRO A 140 0.34 8.45 17.71
C PRO A 140 -0.85 7.51 17.47
N ALA A 141 -0.86 6.36 18.20
CA ALA A 141 -1.89 5.34 18.00
C ALA A 141 -3.29 5.96 17.92
N PRO A 142 -4.07 5.68 16.86
CA PRO A 142 -5.34 6.36 16.57
C PRO A 142 -6.46 5.84 17.47
N LEU A 143 -6.46 6.26 18.74
CA LEU A 143 -7.47 5.84 19.74
C LEU A 143 -8.90 6.17 19.30
N TYR A 144 -9.05 7.16 18.42
CA TYR A 144 -10.31 7.52 17.79
C TYR A 144 -10.82 6.47 16.77
N ASN A 145 -10.00 5.50 16.38
CA ASN A 145 -10.40 4.36 15.54
C ASN A 145 -10.78 3.11 16.36
N LYS A 146 -10.72 3.20 17.72
CA LYS A 146 -10.91 2.03 18.59
C LYS A 146 -12.23 1.30 18.32
N ASP A 147 -13.32 2.03 18.20
CA ASP A 147 -14.65 1.45 17.99
C ASP A 147 -14.75 0.69 16.66
N TYR A 148 -14.02 1.15 15.63
CA TYR A 148 -13.96 0.45 14.34
C TYR A 148 -13.22 -0.89 14.46
N TYR A 149 -12.07 -0.89 15.17
CA TYR A 149 -11.28 -2.12 15.37
C TYR A 149 -11.98 -3.10 16.30
N ASP A 150 -12.66 -2.62 17.35
CA ASP A 150 -13.49 -3.44 18.23
C ASP A 150 -14.66 -4.09 17.48
N SER A 151 -15.15 -3.45 16.43
CA SER A 151 -16.26 -3.93 15.60
C SER A 151 -15.87 -5.06 14.64
N CYS A 152 -14.59 -5.41 14.53
CA CYS A 152 -14.09 -6.45 13.63
C CYS A 152 -13.74 -7.73 14.40
N ASP A 153 -13.88 -8.89 13.76
CA ASP A 153 -13.46 -10.20 14.29
C ASP A 153 -12.03 -10.52 13.87
N LEU A 154 -11.64 -10.06 12.68
CA LEU A 154 -10.30 -10.16 12.11
C LEU A 154 -9.78 -8.78 11.75
N LEU A 155 -8.56 -8.49 12.17
CA LEU A 155 -7.78 -7.34 11.73
C LEU A 155 -6.51 -7.82 11.00
N MET A 156 -6.42 -7.53 9.72
CA MET A 156 -5.22 -7.77 8.92
C MET A 156 -4.49 -6.44 8.73
N GLY A 157 -3.27 -6.32 9.24
CA GLY A 157 -2.44 -5.14 9.03
C GLY A 157 -1.58 -5.31 7.79
N ILE A 158 -1.57 -4.30 6.91
CA ILE A 158 -0.75 -4.32 5.69
C ILE A 158 0.74 -4.12 5.95
N SER A 159 1.10 -3.64 7.14
CA SER A 159 2.48 -3.49 7.60
C SER A 159 2.62 -3.96 9.05
N LYS A 160 3.86 -4.23 9.49
CA LYS A 160 4.16 -4.53 10.89
C LYS A 160 3.75 -3.38 11.81
N GLN A 161 3.91 -2.13 11.33
CA GLN A 161 3.43 -0.93 12.05
C GLN A 161 1.91 -0.95 12.19
N THR A 162 1.14 -1.27 11.15
CA THR A 162 -0.32 -1.37 11.22
C THR A 162 -0.77 -2.46 12.18
N VAL A 163 -0.09 -3.62 12.17
CA VAL A 163 -0.36 -4.70 13.14
C VAL A 163 -0.13 -4.23 14.58
N ASN A 164 0.96 -3.51 14.81
CA ASN A 164 1.29 -2.95 16.13
C ASN A 164 0.26 -1.90 16.57
N ILE A 165 -0.12 -0.99 15.68
CA ILE A 165 -1.17 0.02 15.92
C ILE A 165 -2.49 -0.68 16.31
N ASN A 166 -2.90 -1.72 15.61
CA ASN A 166 -4.11 -2.47 15.94
C ASN A 166 -4.05 -3.00 17.38
N LYS A 167 -2.91 -3.56 17.80
CA LYS A 167 -2.71 -4.07 19.17
C LYS A 167 -2.76 -2.96 20.21
N ILE A 168 -2.09 -1.84 19.97
CA ILE A 168 -2.05 -0.70 20.88
C ILE A 168 -3.45 -0.09 21.08
N VAL A 169 -4.16 0.15 19.98
CA VAL A 169 -5.50 0.75 20.02
C VAL A 169 -6.51 -0.13 20.75
N LEU A 170 -6.44 -1.44 20.54
CA LEU A 170 -7.31 -2.40 21.22
C LEU A 170 -6.94 -2.63 22.69
N GLY A 171 -5.67 -2.45 23.06
CA GLY A 171 -5.18 -2.72 24.41
C GLY A 171 -5.45 -4.19 24.81
N GLU A 172 -6.03 -4.43 25.99
CA GLU A 172 -6.35 -5.78 26.47
C GLU A 172 -7.29 -6.56 25.55
N GLN A 173 -8.14 -5.86 24.78
CA GLN A 173 -9.05 -6.50 23.82
C GLN A 173 -8.31 -7.17 22.65
N ALA A 174 -7.07 -6.80 22.39
CA ALA A 174 -6.26 -7.41 21.33
C ALA A 174 -6.11 -8.95 21.52
N ALA A 175 -6.06 -9.43 22.77
CA ALA A 175 -5.96 -10.85 23.09
C ALA A 175 -7.18 -11.66 22.64
N ASN A 176 -8.33 -11.00 22.43
CA ASN A 176 -9.60 -11.62 22.03
C ASN A 176 -9.87 -11.48 20.52
N LYS A 177 -8.90 -10.99 19.76
CA LYS A 177 -9.03 -10.71 18.32
C LYS A 177 -8.03 -11.53 17.51
N ILE A 178 -8.42 -11.91 16.32
CA ILE A 178 -7.46 -12.42 15.34
C ILE A 178 -6.79 -11.21 14.68
N ILE A 179 -5.48 -11.06 14.90
CA ILE A 179 -4.67 -9.98 14.28
C ILE A 179 -3.57 -10.65 13.48
N LYS A 180 -3.49 -10.35 12.18
CA LYS A 180 -2.54 -10.96 11.24
C LYS A 180 -1.79 -9.90 10.45
N TYR A 181 -0.53 -10.21 10.12
CA TYR A 181 0.25 -9.46 9.16
C TYR A 181 -0.07 -9.98 7.75
N VAL A 182 -0.58 -9.11 6.90
CA VAL A 182 -0.94 -9.42 5.50
C VAL A 182 -0.43 -8.27 4.62
N PRO A 183 0.88 -8.27 4.28
CA PRO A 183 1.47 -7.21 3.47
C PRO A 183 0.88 -7.21 2.07
N HIS A 184 0.90 -6.03 1.43
CA HIS A 184 0.54 -5.94 0.03
C HIS A 184 1.50 -6.74 -0.85
N GLY A 185 0.94 -7.50 -1.77
CA GLY A 185 1.69 -8.34 -2.69
C GLY A 185 1.56 -7.89 -4.14
N ILE A 186 2.69 -7.81 -4.84
CA ILE A 186 2.75 -7.46 -6.25
C ILE A 186 2.85 -8.71 -7.11
N ASN A 187 2.17 -8.66 -8.25
CA ASN A 187 2.15 -9.77 -9.19
C ASN A 187 3.46 -9.84 -10.00
N ARG A 188 4.24 -10.89 -9.74
CA ARG A 188 5.54 -11.13 -10.38
C ARG A 188 5.49 -11.36 -11.89
N THR A 189 4.30 -11.57 -12.46
CA THR A 189 4.13 -11.69 -13.93
C THR A 189 3.83 -10.34 -14.58
N GLN A 190 3.53 -9.33 -13.79
CA GLN A 190 3.30 -7.95 -14.23
C GLN A 190 4.55 -7.08 -14.07
N PHE A 191 5.31 -7.33 -12.97
CA PHE A 191 6.55 -6.61 -12.64
C PHE A 191 7.69 -7.63 -12.51
N PHE A 192 8.69 -7.47 -13.35
CA PHE A 192 9.82 -8.39 -13.47
C PHE A 192 11.03 -7.70 -14.11
N SER A 193 12.21 -8.24 -13.88
CA SER A 193 13.44 -7.75 -14.49
C SER A 193 13.50 -8.12 -15.98
N ILE A 194 13.94 -7.18 -16.80
CA ILE A 194 14.09 -7.33 -18.26
C ILE A 194 15.57 -7.29 -18.59
N ASP A 195 16.13 -8.41 -18.97
CA ASP A 195 17.47 -8.57 -19.53
C ASP A 195 17.45 -8.54 -21.05
N LYS A 196 18.64 -8.65 -21.67
CA LYS A 196 18.79 -8.59 -23.12
C LYS A 196 18.14 -9.76 -23.88
N GLU A 197 17.90 -10.88 -23.20
CA GLU A 197 17.29 -12.09 -23.77
C GLU A 197 15.77 -12.12 -23.61
N HIS A 198 15.22 -11.18 -22.82
CA HIS A 198 13.79 -11.12 -22.55
C HIS A 198 12.99 -10.65 -23.76
N GLU A 199 11.86 -11.30 -24.06
CA GLU A 199 10.98 -10.99 -25.21
C GLU A 199 10.54 -9.52 -25.31
N GLN A 200 10.47 -8.80 -24.19
CA GLN A 200 10.09 -7.38 -24.15
C GLN A 200 11.29 -6.43 -24.30
N TYR A 201 12.52 -6.93 -24.44
CA TYR A 201 13.72 -6.08 -24.45
C TYR A 201 13.74 -5.07 -25.61
N GLU A 202 13.31 -5.48 -26.81
CA GLU A 202 13.23 -4.58 -27.98
C GLU A 202 12.23 -3.43 -27.73
N GLY A 203 11.03 -3.75 -27.20
CA GLY A 203 10.01 -2.77 -26.86
C GLY A 203 10.48 -1.81 -25.76
N PHE A 204 11.13 -2.34 -24.75
CA PHE A 204 11.75 -1.57 -23.65
C PHE A 204 12.83 -0.60 -24.18
N THR A 205 13.70 -1.06 -25.07
CA THR A 205 14.76 -0.21 -25.67
C THR A 205 14.16 0.94 -26.46
N LYS A 206 13.18 0.68 -27.32
CA LYS A 206 12.45 1.72 -28.06
C LYS A 206 11.75 2.72 -27.12
N PHE A 207 11.17 2.23 -26.04
CA PHE A 207 10.53 3.08 -25.03
C PHE A 207 11.54 4.02 -24.36
N LYS A 208 12.72 3.52 -23.97
CA LYS A 208 13.84 4.30 -23.43
C LYS A 208 14.30 5.39 -24.41
N GLU A 209 14.51 5.03 -25.67
CA GLU A 209 14.90 5.98 -26.73
C GLU A 209 13.89 7.11 -26.92
N ASN A 210 12.59 6.77 -26.89
CA ASN A 210 11.50 7.75 -27.00
C ASN A 210 11.46 8.73 -25.83
N ILE A 211 11.77 8.31 -24.60
CA ILE A 211 11.81 9.18 -23.43
C ILE A 211 12.99 10.16 -23.54
N PHE A 212 14.18 9.67 -23.84
CA PHE A 212 15.40 10.47 -23.77
C PHE A 212 15.76 11.18 -25.09
N LYS A 213 15.10 10.82 -26.19
CA LYS A 213 15.25 11.49 -27.50
C LYS A 213 16.73 11.66 -27.91
N GLY A 214 17.51 10.60 -27.78
CA GLY A 214 18.92 10.55 -28.15
C GLY A 214 19.90 11.10 -27.11
N LYS A 215 19.44 11.58 -25.95
CA LYS A 215 20.34 11.91 -24.83
C LYS A 215 20.94 10.62 -24.25
N SER A 216 22.25 10.64 -23.99
CA SER A 216 22.94 9.54 -23.29
C SER A 216 22.70 9.66 -21.78
N ILE A 217 21.67 9.01 -21.28
CA ILE A 217 21.35 8.93 -19.85
C ILE A 217 21.89 7.62 -19.28
N GLU A 218 22.71 7.74 -18.22
CA GLU A 218 23.42 6.64 -17.55
C GLU A 218 22.90 6.35 -16.15
N TYR A 219 22.17 7.30 -15.51
CA TYR A 219 21.59 7.15 -14.19
C TYR A 219 20.18 7.74 -14.13
N VAL A 220 19.22 6.96 -13.68
CA VAL A 220 17.80 7.33 -13.64
C VAL A 220 17.23 7.21 -12.24
N VAL A 221 16.77 8.32 -11.70
CA VAL A 221 15.96 8.38 -10.47
C VAL A 221 14.48 8.40 -10.86
N PHE A 222 13.67 7.57 -10.22
CA PHE A 222 12.25 7.43 -10.55
C PHE A 222 11.36 7.68 -9.34
N PHE A 223 10.25 8.35 -9.58
CA PHE A 223 9.18 8.58 -8.61
C PHE A 223 7.84 8.18 -9.22
N ASN A 224 7.11 7.31 -8.52
CA ASN A 224 5.75 6.91 -8.90
C ASN A 224 4.82 7.05 -7.70
N SER A 225 4.08 8.15 -7.65
CA SER A 225 3.02 8.38 -6.66
C SER A 225 2.15 9.54 -7.08
N ARG A 226 0.96 9.68 -6.46
CA ARG A 226 0.16 10.88 -6.63
C ARG A 226 0.90 12.10 -6.09
N ASN A 227 0.81 13.22 -6.79
CA ASN A 227 1.35 14.50 -6.34
C ASN A 227 0.46 15.10 -5.24
N ILE A 228 0.69 14.71 -4.00
CA ILE A 228 0.04 15.27 -2.81
C ILE A 228 1.10 15.59 -1.75
N ARG A 229 0.78 16.51 -0.83
CA ARG A 229 1.73 17.08 0.14
C ARG A 229 2.58 16.01 0.86
N ARG A 230 1.95 14.98 1.43
CA ARG A 230 2.66 13.95 2.19
C ARG A 230 3.63 13.09 1.36
N LYS A 231 3.54 13.12 0.03
CA LYS A 231 4.44 12.37 -0.87
C LYS A 231 5.71 13.15 -1.22
N SER A 232 5.76 14.44 -0.89
CA SER A 232 6.94 15.30 -1.00
C SER A 232 7.64 15.30 -2.37
N PRO A 233 6.92 15.30 -3.53
CA PRO A 233 7.59 15.29 -4.83
C PRO A 233 8.37 16.58 -5.10
N GLY A 234 7.99 17.72 -4.51
CA GLY A 234 8.73 18.98 -4.59
C GLY A 234 10.08 18.90 -3.88
N ASP A 235 10.11 18.29 -2.68
CA ASP A 235 11.36 18.06 -1.93
C ASP A 235 12.29 17.11 -2.69
N LEU A 236 11.74 16.09 -3.37
CA LEU A 236 12.53 15.21 -4.25
C LEU A 236 13.14 15.97 -5.42
N MET A 237 12.41 16.89 -6.05
CA MET A 237 12.95 17.71 -7.15
C MET A 237 14.09 18.60 -6.67
N LEU A 238 13.93 19.23 -5.51
CA LEU A 238 14.99 20.04 -4.89
C LEU A 238 16.21 19.19 -4.51
N ALA A 239 15.99 18.01 -3.97
CA ALA A 239 17.05 17.05 -3.66
C ALA A 239 17.82 16.61 -4.91
N TYR A 240 17.09 16.33 -5.99
CA TYR A 240 17.70 15.96 -7.27
C TYR A 240 18.54 17.09 -7.86
N ARG A 241 18.08 18.35 -7.75
CA ARG A 241 18.88 19.50 -8.13
C ARG A 241 20.18 19.56 -7.33
N ILE A 242 20.12 19.42 -5.99
CA ILE A 242 21.32 19.44 -5.12
C ILE A 242 22.28 18.33 -5.52
N PHE A 243 21.76 17.12 -5.77
CA PHE A 243 22.56 16.00 -6.25
C PHE A 243 23.28 16.37 -7.57
N CYS A 244 22.58 16.94 -8.55
CA CYS A 244 23.16 17.37 -9.82
C CYS A 244 24.26 18.44 -9.62
N ASP A 245 24.04 19.39 -8.72
CA ASP A 245 25.02 20.42 -8.39
C ASP A 245 26.29 19.80 -7.75
N ASN A 246 26.13 18.82 -6.86
CA ASN A 246 27.23 18.12 -6.17
C ASN A 246 28.13 17.33 -7.13
N ILE A 247 27.53 16.57 -8.07
CA ILE A 247 28.29 15.73 -9.00
C ILE A 247 28.89 16.53 -10.17
N GLY A 248 28.45 17.79 -10.35
CA GLY A 248 28.91 18.69 -11.39
C GLY A 248 28.16 18.55 -12.72
N LYS A 249 28.12 19.63 -13.50
CA LYS A 249 27.28 19.80 -14.67
C LYS A 249 27.45 18.68 -15.72
N GLU A 250 28.66 18.29 -16.04
CA GLU A 250 28.92 17.29 -17.10
C GLU A 250 28.43 15.88 -16.70
N ALA A 251 28.56 15.50 -15.44
CA ALA A 251 27.99 14.26 -14.92
C ALA A 251 26.48 14.33 -14.84
N ALA A 252 25.92 15.46 -14.39
CA ALA A 252 24.48 15.67 -14.26
C ALA A 252 23.74 15.60 -15.61
N LYS A 253 24.36 16.02 -16.72
CA LYS A 253 23.79 15.86 -18.08
C LYS A 253 23.44 14.40 -18.42
N LYS A 254 24.12 13.44 -17.80
CA LYS A 254 23.92 12.00 -17.99
C LYS A 254 22.95 11.38 -16.99
N CYS A 255 22.37 12.18 -16.09
CA CYS A 255 21.38 11.76 -15.13
C CYS A 255 19.98 12.24 -15.48
N ALA A 256 18.94 11.54 -15.05
CA ALA A 256 17.55 11.92 -15.24
C ALA A 256 16.72 11.66 -13.99
N LEU A 257 15.76 12.55 -13.69
CA LEU A 257 14.67 12.31 -12.76
C LEU A 257 13.38 12.16 -13.55
N ILE A 258 12.68 11.05 -13.36
CA ILE A 258 11.39 10.78 -14.00
C ILE A 258 10.30 10.76 -12.93
N PHE A 259 9.30 11.62 -13.10
CA PHE A 259 8.07 11.62 -12.32
C PHE A 259 6.94 10.96 -13.11
N HIS A 260 6.43 9.84 -12.62
CA HIS A 260 5.14 9.32 -13.08
C HIS A 260 4.06 9.80 -12.12
N THR A 261 3.47 10.95 -12.45
CA THR A 261 2.47 11.63 -11.63
C THR A 261 1.75 12.71 -12.44
N THR A 262 0.61 13.19 -11.92
CA THR A 262 0.01 14.45 -12.41
C THR A 262 0.88 15.61 -11.92
N PRO A 263 1.53 16.37 -12.82
CA PRO A 263 2.50 17.42 -12.42
C PRO A 263 1.88 18.55 -11.59
N ILE A 264 0.60 18.83 -11.78
CA ILE A 264 -0.16 19.85 -11.06
C ILE A 264 -1.37 19.18 -10.40
N ASP A 265 -1.43 19.15 -9.07
CA ASP A 265 -2.55 18.63 -8.28
C ASP A 265 -2.91 19.67 -7.21
N ASN A 266 -4.20 19.92 -7.00
CA ASN A 266 -4.68 20.90 -6.01
C ASN A 266 -4.25 20.60 -4.57
N ASN A 267 -3.89 19.35 -4.27
CA ASN A 267 -3.43 18.90 -2.95
C ASN A 267 -1.91 18.72 -2.88
N GLY A 268 -1.18 19.10 -3.94
CA GLY A 268 0.26 18.89 -4.09
C GLY A 268 1.03 20.15 -4.46
N THR A 269 2.17 19.91 -5.07
CA THR A 269 3.08 20.94 -5.57
C THR A 269 2.84 21.16 -7.07
N ASP A 270 2.91 22.40 -7.56
CA ASP A 270 3.05 22.66 -8.98
C ASP A 270 4.49 22.30 -9.41
N LEU A 271 4.66 21.08 -9.91
CA LEU A 271 5.98 20.55 -10.28
C LEU A 271 6.52 21.19 -11.56
N ILE A 272 5.66 21.77 -12.41
CA ILE A 272 6.11 22.48 -13.60
C ILE A 272 6.76 23.80 -13.18
N ALA A 273 6.04 24.62 -12.41
CA ALA A 273 6.58 25.88 -11.88
C ALA A 273 7.82 25.64 -11.00
N THR A 274 7.83 24.58 -10.20
CA THR A 274 8.99 24.20 -9.38
C THR A 274 10.20 23.88 -10.26
N LYS A 275 10.03 23.06 -11.32
CA LYS A 275 11.10 22.75 -12.27
C LYS A 275 11.67 24.02 -12.91
N GLU A 276 10.80 24.91 -13.38
CA GLU A 276 11.22 26.18 -14.01
C GLU A 276 11.98 27.07 -13.04
N ALA A 277 11.61 27.08 -11.76
CA ALA A 277 12.22 27.93 -10.74
C ALA A 277 13.59 27.42 -10.25
N ILE A 278 13.79 26.10 -10.17
CA ILE A 278 14.97 25.54 -9.48
C ILE A 278 15.87 24.65 -10.33
N CYS A 279 15.44 24.18 -11.50
CA CYS A 279 16.22 23.28 -12.34
C CYS A 279 16.81 24.02 -13.53
N ASP A 280 18.16 24.11 -13.63
CA ASP A 280 18.82 24.62 -14.78
C ASP A 280 18.68 23.65 -15.97
N PRO A 281 18.00 24.03 -17.07
CA PRO A 281 17.71 23.13 -18.19
C PRO A 281 18.98 22.72 -18.98
N GLU A 282 20.11 23.37 -18.74
CA GLU A 282 21.37 23.05 -19.41
C GLU A 282 21.89 21.66 -18.95
N TYR A 283 21.72 21.30 -17.68
CA TYR A 283 22.31 20.07 -17.11
C TYR A 283 21.38 19.25 -16.21
N ILE A 284 20.21 19.78 -15.79
CA ILE A 284 19.27 19.07 -14.93
C ILE A 284 18.11 18.51 -15.77
N ASN A 285 18.09 17.21 -15.97
CA ASN A 285 17.05 16.55 -16.76
C ASN A 285 15.92 16.05 -15.86
N VAL A 286 14.73 16.67 -15.96
CA VAL A 286 13.50 16.23 -15.29
C VAL A 286 12.42 15.96 -16.32
N TYR A 287 11.85 14.75 -16.28
CA TYR A 287 10.81 14.27 -17.18
C TYR A 287 9.52 13.98 -16.42
N PHE A 288 8.38 14.24 -17.06
CA PHE A 288 7.06 13.91 -16.53
C PHE A 288 6.35 12.90 -17.43
N SER A 289 5.97 11.77 -16.85
CA SER A 289 5.08 10.79 -17.44
C SER A 289 3.69 10.95 -16.81
N LYS A 290 2.79 11.64 -17.52
CA LYS A 290 1.43 11.98 -17.07
C LYS A 290 0.34 11.12 -17.71
N ASP A 291 0.66 10.41 -18.76
CA ASP A 291 -0.29 9.58 -19.49
C ASP A 291 -0.55 8.25 -18.73
N LYS A 292 -1.72 7.69 -18.94
CA LYS A 292 -2.00 6.33 -18.47
C LYS A 292 -1.13 5.35 -19.26
N LEU A 293 -0.24 4.67 -18.55
CA LEU A 293 0.63 3.64 -19.11
C LEU A 293 -0.01 2.26 -18.95
N SER A 294 0.28 1.36 -19.89
CA SER A 294 -0.01 -0.06 -19.73
C SER A 294 0.84 -0.67 -18.61
N THR A 295 0.45 -1.83 -18.10
CA THR A 295 1.22 -2.54 -17.07
C THR A 295 2.66 -2.84 -17.57
N SER A 296 2.81 -3.22 -18.84
CA SER A 296 4.14 -3.44 -19.43
C SER A 296 4.98 -2.17 -19.46
N GLN A 297 4.39 -1.03 -19.85
CA GLN A 297 5.10 0.25 -19.84
C GLN A 297 5.46 0.71 -18.42
N MET A 298 4.61 0.42 -17.43
CA MET A 298 4.95 0.67 -16.04
C MET A 298 6.14 -0.20 -15.59
N ASN A 299 6.15 -1.49 -15.94
CA ASN A 299 7.30 -2.36 -15.68
C ASN A 299 8.56 -1.83 -16.37
N TRP A 300 8.45 -1.30 -17.59
CA TRP A 300 9.57 -0.70 -18.31
C TRP A 300 10.12 0.54 -17.59
N LEU A 301 9.28 1.39 -16.98
CA LEU A 301 9.76 2.52 -16.19
C LEU A 301 10.58 2.07 -14.98
N TYR A 302 10.14 1.02 -14.28
CA TYR A 302 10.92 0.47 -13.16
C TYR A 302 12.24 -0.16 -13.63
N ASN A 303 12.25 -0.88 -14.76
CA ASN A 303 13.48 -1.43 -15.35
C ASN A 303 14.40 -0.35 -15.92
N LEU A 304 13.87 0.83 -16.29
CA LEU A 304 14.66 1.98 -16.74
C LEU A 304 15.37 2.68 -15.58
N ALA A 305 14.78 2.61 -14.39
CA ALA A 305 15.29 3.29 -13.20
C ALA A 305 16.46 2.52 -12.56
N ASP A 306 17.47 3.27 -12.10
CA ASP A 306 18.51 2.75 -11.20
C ASP A 306 18.07 2.81 -9.74
N LEU A 307 17.20 3.78 -9.42
CA LEU A 307 16.71 4.02 -8.06
C LEU A 307 15.29 4.57 -8.08
N THR A 308 14.36 3.89 -7.40
CA THR A 308 13.04 4.44 -7.11
C THR A 308 13.04 5.13 -5.75
N VAL A 309 12.62 6.41 -5.71
CA VAL A 309 12.64 7.23 -4.49
C VAL A 309 11.23 7.60 -4.05
N LEU A 310 10.87 7.30 -2.80
CA LEU A 310 9.63 7.72 -2.15
C LEU A 310 9.92 8.48 -0.83
N PRO A 311 10.06 9.82 -0.84
CA PRO A 311 10.33 10.59 0.36
C PRO A 311 9.03 10.96 1.11
N SER A 312 8.06 10.04 1.15
CA SER A 312 6.77 10.27 1.80
C SER A 312 6.91 10.46 3.30
N SER A 313 6.19 11.41 3.89
CA SER A 313 6.20 11.66 5.34
C SER A 313 5.38 10.63 6.13
N ASN A 314 4.49 9.93 5.47
CA ASN A 314 3.77 8.76 5.95
C ASN A 314 3.27 7.91 4.77
N GLU A 315 3.22 6.59 4.97
CA GLU A 315 2.85 5.65 3.91
C GLU A 315 2.42 4.31 4.51
N GLY A 316 1.20 3.89 4.22
CA GLY A 316 0.70 2.58 4.66
C GLY A 316 1.54 1.43 4.13
N TRP A 317 1.95 1.54 2.86
CA TRP A 317 2.80 0.54 2.23
C TRP A 317 3.84 1.13 1.27
N GLY A 318 3.42 1.85 0.23
CA GLY A 318 4.28 2.33 -0.84
C GLY A 318 4.44 1.30 -1.96
N LEU A 319 3.37 0.97 -2.66
CA LEU A 319 3.34 -0.05 -3.72
C LEU A 319 4.46 0.11 -4.75
N ALA A 320 4.81 1.35 -5.10
CA ALA A 320 5.89 1.64 -6.04
C ALA A 320 7.26 1.08 -5.63
N LEU A 321 7.53 0.93 -4.33
CA LEU A 321 8.77 0.31 -3.85
C LEU A 321 8.75 -1.21 -4.10
N THR A 322 7.62 -1.87 -3.81
CA THR A 322 7.47 -3.31 -4.08
C THR A 322 7.54 -3.59 -5.58
N GLU A 323 6.88 -2.78 -6.42
CA GLU A 323 6.94 -2.86 -7.87
C GLU A 323 8.37 -2.69 -8.39
N SER A 324 9.12 -1.73 -7.82
CA SER A 324 10.53 -1.49 -8.11
C SER A 324 11.39 -2.70 -7.79
N MET A 325 11.26 -3.25 -6.58
CA MET A 325 12.01 -4.45 -6.19
C MET A 325 11.64 -5.67 -7.06
N MET A 326 10.37 -5.83 -7.45
CA MET A 326 9.95 -6.87 -8.39
C MET A 326 10.64 -6.74 -9.75
N ALA A 327 10.89 -5.51 -10.21
CA ALA A 327 11.65 -5.24 -11.43
C ALA A 327 13.17 -5.41 -11.26
N GLY A 328 13.66 -5.60 -10.03
CA GLY A 328 15.09 -5.72 -9.74
C GLY A 328 15.80 -4.37 -9.60
N THR A 329 15.08 -3.31 -9.25
CA THR A 329 15.58 -1.95 -9.11
C THR A 329 15.71 -1.57 -7.64
N MET A 330 16.78 -0.87 -7.26
CA MET A 330 17.03 -0.38 -5.91
C MET A 330 15.95 0.62 -5.48
N ILE A 331 15.72 0.72 -4.18
CA ILE A 331 14.76 1.64 -3.57
C ILE A 331 15.42 2.59 -2.58
N SER A 332 14.89 3.80 -2.46
CA SER A 332 15.20 4.73 -1.39
C SER A 332 13.90 5.35 -0.87
N ALA A 333 13.69 5.35 0.42
CA ALA A 333 12.46 5.88 0.98
C ALA A 333 12.65 6.37 2.42
N THR A 334 11.73 7.23 2.86
CA THR A 334 11.68 7.66 4.25
C THR A 334 11.42 6.46 5.17
N VAL A 335 12.16 6.38 6.27
CA VAL A 335 11.99 5.33 7.29
C VAL A 335 10.73 5.64 8.10
N THR A 336 9.57 5.22 7.59
CA THR A 336 8.27 5.37 8.23
C THR A 336 7.26 4.37 7.65
N GLY A 337 6.22 4.04 8.41
CA GLY A 337 5.12 3.18 7.98
C GLY A 337 5.58 1.83 7.41
N GLY A 338 4.85 1.36 6.41
CA GLY A 338 5.13 0.08 5.71
C GLY A 338 6.35 0.12 4.80
N MET A 339 6.94 1.30 4.54
CA MET A 339 8.20 1.39 3.81
C MET A 339 9.36 0.76 4.60
N GLN A 340 9.29 0.75 5.94
CA GLN A 340 10.27 0.08 6.79
C GLN A 340 10.29 -1.43 6.57
N ASP A 341 9.14 -2.04 6.35
CA ASP A 341 9.03 -3.49 6.08
C ASP A 341 9.78 -3.86 4.79
N GLN A 342 9.68 -3.03 3.76
CA GLN A 342 10.29 -3.25 2.46
C GLN A 342 11.81 -3.07 2.47
N MET A 343 12.32 -2.23 3.37
CA MET A 343 13.77 -2.07 3.59
C MET A 343 14.38 -3.22 4.40
N ARG A 344 13.56 -4.03 5.09
CA ARG A 344 13.99 -5.18 5.90
C ARG A 344 15.07 -4.80 6.91
N PHE A 345 14.78 -3.90 7.83
CA PHE A 345 15.69 -3.64 8.94
C PHE A 345 15.87 -4.87 9.82
N ILE A 346 17.10 -5.05 10.31
CA ILE A 346 17.52 -6.24 11.06
C ILE A 346 18.02 -5.79 12.44
N ASP A 347 17.64 -6.55 13.46
CA ASP A 347 18.12 -6.34 14.83
C ASP A 347 19.56 -6.89 15.02
N ASP A 348 20.11 -6.70 16.20
CA ASP A 348 21.45 -7.17 16.62
C ASP A 348 21.60 -8.70 16.60
N LYS A 349 20.50 -9.43 16.45
CA LYS A 349 20.48 -10.90 16.32
C LYS A 349 20.30 -11.36 14.87
N GLY A 350 20.34 -10.44 13.91
CA GLY A 350 20.13 -10.73 12.49
C GLY A 350 18.67 -11.05 12.11
N LYS A 351 17.71 -10.74 12.98
CA LYS A 351 16.30 -10.96 12.71
C LYS A 351 15.62 -9.71 12.16
N TRP A 352 14.69 -9.90 11.26
CA TRP A 352 13.81 -8.83 10.80
C TRP A 352 13.09 -8.21 11.99
N ILE A 353 13.17 -6.89 12.14
CA ILE A 353 12.64 -6.17 13.31
C ILE A 353 11.15 -6.41 13.51
N GLU A 354 10.72 -6.46 14.77
CA GLU A 354 9.32 -6.46 15.18
C GLU A 354 9.00 -5.16 15.91
N PHE A 355 7.77 -4.72 15.82
CA PHE A 355 7.30 -3.50 16.47
C PHE A 355 6.53 -3.85 17.74
N ASP A 356 6.77 -3.13 18.79
CA ASP A 356 6.07 -3.23 20.08
C ASP A 356 5.38 -1.91 20.45
N SER A 357 4.73 -1.86 21.61
CA SER A 357 3.97 -0.70 22.06
C SER A 357 4.81 0.57 22.27
N ASN A 358 6.12 0.45 22.36
CA ASN A 358 7.05 1.55 22.53
C ASN A 358 7.71 1.97 21.21
N PHE A 359 7.41 1.27 20.12
CA PHE A 359 8.02 1.57 18.82
C PHE A 359 7.51 2.93 18.31
N PRO A 360 8.40 3.88 18.03
CA PRO A 360 8.02 5.18 17.44
C PRO A 360 7.62 5.02 15.96
N SER A 361 7.11 6.06 15.32
CA SER A 361 6.76 6.07 13.88
C SER A 361 7.94 5.66 12.99
N ASN A 362 9.15 5.95 13.44
CA ASN A 362 10.40 5.50 12.84
C ASN A 362 11.44 5.23 13.94
N HIS A 363 12.46 4.43 13.63
CA HIS A 363 13.51 4.08 14.63
C HIS A 363 14.71 5.03 14.64
N GLN A 364 14.71 6.08 13.83
CA GLN A 364 15.73 7.16 13.80
C GLN A 364 17.18 6.64 13.75
N GLY A 365 17.46 5.57 13.00
CA GLY A 365 18.79 4.98 12.89
C GLY A 365 19.20 4.07 14.04
N THR A 366 18.29 3.66 14.93
CA THR A 366 18.56 2.63 15.96
C THR A 366 18.99 1.32 15.31
N TYR A 367 18.31 0.91 14.24
CA TYR A 367 18.68 -0.24 13.42
C TYR A 367 19.45 0.26 12.21
N LYS A 368 20.69 -0.22 12.06
CA LYS A 368 21.61 0.22 10.98
C LYS A 368 21.67 -0.77 9.83
N GLU A 369 21.44 -2.04 10.11
CA GLU A 369 21.47 -3.09 9.11
C GLU A 369 20.09 -3.21 8.44
N HIS A 370 20.11 -3.28 7.14
CA HIS A 370 18.93 -3.37 6.29
C HIS A 370 19.24 -4.11 4.98
N GLY A 371 18.24 -4.39 4.17
CA GLY A 371 18.43 -5.00 2.86
C GLY A 371 19.34 -4.15 1.96
N GLU A 372 20.32 -4.81 1.32
CA GLU A 372 21.31 -4.14 0.47
C GLU A 372 20.70 -3.40 -0.73
N TRP A 373 19.47 -3.73 -1.10
CA TRP A 373 18.69 -3.08 -2.17
C TRP A 373 18.08 -1.74 -1.78
N ALA A 374 18.15 -1.38 -0.52
CA ALA A 374 17.51 -0.18 0.02
C ALA A 374 18.53 0.85 0.49
N GLU A 375 18.25 2.13 0.23
CA GLU A 375 18.93 3.25 0.83
C GLU A 375 17.94 4.04 1.71
N PRO A 376 17.99 3.87 3.04
CA PRO A 376 17.06 4.51 3.95
C PRO A 376 17.29 6.02 4.06
N ILE A 377 16.19 6.79 4.11
CA ILE A 377 16.20 8.22 4.41
C ILE A 377 15.57 8.40 5.79
N TYR A 378 16.38 8.76 6.78
CA TYR A 378 15.87 8.97 8.13
C TYR A 378 15.18 10.33 8.24
N PRO A 379 13.98 10.41 8.85
CA PRO A 379 13.30 11.68 9.11
C PRO A 379 14.17 12.61 9.95
N SER A 380 14.31 13.84 9.51
CA SER A 380 15.00 14.91 10.25
C SER A 380 14.08 15.65 11.21
N ASN A 381 12.76 15.53 11.01
CA ASN A 381 11.74 16.17 11.83
C ASN A 381 10.48 15.31 11.89
N ILE A 382 9.83 15.28 13.05
CA ILE A 382 8.51 14.69 13.25
C ILE A 382 7.55 15.82 13.64
N SER A 383 6.54 16.04 12.81
CA SER A 383 5.52 17.06 13.07
C SER A 383 4.20 16.41 13.44
N LEU A 384 3.55 16.90 14.53
CA LEU A 384 2.18 16.51 14.84
C LEU A 384 1.23 17.37 14.01
N VAL A 385 0.47 16.74 13.13
CA VAL A 385 -0.53 17.38 12.27
C VAL A 385 -1.88 16.70 12.42
N GLY A 386 -2.93 17.27 11.83
CA GLY A 386 -4.25 16.65 11.88
C GLY A 386 -5.30 17.42 11.10
N SER A 387 -6.50 16.86 11.11
CA SER A 387 -7.73 17.45 10.57
C SER A 387 -8.91 16.97 11.41
N VAL A 388 -10.10 17.54 11.18
CA VAL A 388 -11.30 17.12 11.94
C VAL A 388 -11.51 15.60 11.93
N PRO A 389 -11.47 14.90 10.78
CA PRO A 389 -11.68 13.44 10.75
C PRO A 389 -10.44 12.63 11.18
N THR A 390 -9.28 13.27 11.31
CA THR A 390 -8.01 12.64 11.73
C THR A 390 -7.36 13.57 12.75
N PRO A 391 -7.78 13.54 14.03
CA PRO A 391 -7.43 14.56 15.02
C PRO A 391 -5.94 14.78 15.19
N TYR A 392 -5.15 13.74 15.01
CA TYR A 392 -3.69 13.79 15.13
C TYR A 392 -3.03 12.64 14.35
N ILE A 393 -1.93 12.93 13.70
CA ILE A 393 -0.97 12.00 13.08
C ILE A 393 0.42 12.60 13.14
N PHE A 394 1.46 11.77 13.04
CA PHE A 394 2.82 12.23 12.81
C PHE A 394 3.13 12.29 11.31
N ASP A 395 3.74 13.40 10.90
CA ASP A 395 4.47 13.50 9.64
C ASP A 395 5.97 13.29 9.93
N ASP A 396 6.53 12.20 9.45
CA ASP A 396 7.97 11.89 9.50
C ASP A 396 8.65 12.55 8.30
N ARG A 397 9.13 13.78 8.45
CA ARG A 397 9.63 14.59 7.33
C ARG A 397 11.12 14.38 7.11
N ALA A 398 11.49 13.97 5.90
CA ALA A 398 12.87 13.90 5.46
C ALA A 398 13.39 15.28 5.04
N ASP A 399 14.65 15.60 5.34
CA ASP A 399 15.34 16.74 4.79
C ASP A 399 15.74 16.46 3.34
N PHE A 400 15.48 17.39 2.43
CA PHE A 400 15.83 17.25 1.01
C PHE A 400 17.32 17.03 0.78
N ARG A 401 18.20 17.50 1.69
CA ARG A 401 19.66 17.25 1.63
C ARG A 401 19.99 15.78 1.94
N ASP A 402 19.23 15.13 2.81
CA ASP A 402 19.42 13.71 3.11
C ASP A 402 18.86 12.85 1.98
N ILE A 403 17.77 13.28 1.34
CA ILE A 403 17.30 12.67 0.09
C ILE A 403 18.38 12.77 -1.01
N ALA A 404 19.01 13.94 -1.16
CA ALA A 404 20.10 14.14 -2.13
C ALA A 404 21.29 13.22 -1.86
N LYS A 405 21.72 13.07 -0.59
CA LYS A 405 22.78 12.15 -0.18
C LYS A 405 22.45 10.69 -0.49
N ALA A 406 21.20 10.28 -0.27
CA ALA A 406 20.76 8.93 -0.58
C ALA A 406 20.83 8.65 -2.10
N ILE A 407 20.40 9.60 -2.93
CA ILE A 407 20.53 9.53 -4.40
C ILE A 407 22.01 9.43 -4.80
N GLU A 408 22.87 10.29 -4.23
CA GLU A 408 24.32 10.33 -4.52
C GLU A 408 25.05 9.05 -4.09
N LYS A 409 24.66 8.47 -2.95
CA LYS A 409 25.24 7.21 -2.47
C LYS A 409 24.99 6.06 -3.44
N VAL A 410 23.76 5.97 -4.00
CA VAL A 410 23.45 4.95 -5.01
C VAL A 410 24.09 5.27 -6.35
N TYR A 411 24.18 6.55 -6.74
CA TYR A 411 24.89 6.99 -7.94
C TYR A 411 26.37 6.56 -7.94
N ASN A 412 27.04 6.63 -6.80
CA ASN A 412 28.46 6.26 -6.62
C ASN A 412 28.72 4.75 -6.69
N LEU A 413 27.69 3.89 -6.69
CA LEU A 413 27.82 2.47 -7.00
C LEU A 413 28.02 2.28 -8.51
N SER A 414 28.78 1.27 -8.92
CA SER A 414 28.85 0.90 -10.33
C SER A 414 27.47 0.42 -10.85
N PRO A 415 27.21 0.48 -12.16
CA PRO A 415 25.98 -0.08 -12.73
C PRO A 415 25.75 -1.56 -12.35
N GLU A 416 26.84 -2.34 -12.30
CA GLU A 416 26.82 -3.75 -11.95
C GLU A 416 26.45 -3.95 -10.46
N GLU A 417 26.99 -3.13 -9.56
CA GLU A 417 26.64 -3.17 -8.13
C GLU A 417 25.18 -2.79 -7.91
N ARG A 418 24.68 -1.74 -8.59
CA ARG A 418 23.25 -1.38 -8.52
C ARG A 418 22.35 -2.53 -8.98
N ALA A 419 22.68 -3.15 -10.12
CA ALA A 419 21.92 -4.28 -10.64
C ALA A 419 21.94 -5.48 -9.68
N GLN A 420 23.09 -5.84 -9.12
CA GLN A 420 23.21 -6.95 -8.16
C GLN A 420 22.39 -6.68 -6.89
N LYS A 421 22.48 -5.48 -6.34
CA LYS A 421 21.70 -5.08 -5.15
C LYS A 421 20.19 -5.08 -5.44
N GLY A 422 19.77 -4.56 -6.60
CA GLY A 422 18.39 -4.59 -7.03
C GLY A 422 17.85 -6.02 -7.16
N LEU A 423 18.62 -6.96 -7.71
CA LEU A 423 18.26 -8.37 -7.80
C LEU A 423 18.10 -9.03 -6.42
N LYS A 424 18.93 -8.68 -5.43
CA LYS A 424 18.72 -9.13 -4.03
C LYS A 424 17.38 -8.62 -3.47
N GLY A 425 16.98 -7.40 -3.83
CA GLY A 425 15.64 -6.89 -3.52
C GLY A 425 14.53 -7.72 -4.15
N ARG A 426 14.72 -8.14 -5.41
CA ARG A 426 13.77 -9.03 -6.10
C ARG A 426 13.71 -10.41 -5.42
N GLU A 427 14.84 -10.99 -5.04
CA GLU A 427 14.89 -12.25 -4.29
C GLU A 427 14.10 -12.14 -2.99
N TRP A 428 14.32 -11.08 -2.23
CA TRP A 428 13.60 -10.81 -0.98
C TRP A 428 12.09 -10.69 -1.21
N VAL A 429 11.67 -9.78 -2.09
CA VAL A 429 10.25 -9.46 -2.30
C VAL A 429 9.46 -10.64 -2.87
N THR A 430 10.12 -11.59 -3.53
CA THR A 430 9.50 -12.83 -4.05
C THR A 430 9.58 -14.00 -3.08
N SER A 431 10.28 -13.85 -1.94
CA SER A 431 10.41 -14.89 -0.92
C SER A 431 9.11 -15.09 -0.14
N ASN A 432 8.92 -16.29 0.41
CA ASN A 432 7.79 -16.56 1.30
C ASN A 432 7.91 -15.78 2.62
N GLU A 433 9.13 -15.50 3.09
CA GLU A 433 9.38 -14.76 4.34
C GLU A 433 8.85 -13.32 4.25
N SER A 434 9.05 -12.66 3.12
CA SER A 434 8.56 -11.28 2.92
C SER A 434 7.04 -11.19 2.89
N GLY A 435 6.38 -12.19 2.31
CA GLY A 435 4.92 -12.18 2.08
C GLY A 435 4.47 -11.20 0.97
N MET A 436 5.40 -10.56 0.26
CA MET A 436 5.14 -9.39 -0.62
C MET A 436 4.84 -9.78 -2.08
N SER A 437 4.71 -11.06 -2.41
CA SER A 437 4.17 -11.48 -3.70
C SER A 437 2.64 -11.59 -3.65
N ALA A 438 1.95 -11.31 -4.77
CA ALA A 438 0.49 -11.42 -4.84
C ALA A 438 0.00 -12.82 -4.45
N SER A 439 0.73 -13.88 -4.84
CA SER A 439 0.40 -15.25 -4.46
C SER A 439 0.48 -15.48 -2.94
N GLN A 440 1.52 -14.96 -2.27
CA GLN A 440 1.68 -15.12 -0.83
C GLN A 440 0.69 -14.25 -0.06
N MET A 441 0.41 -13.02 -0.52
CA MET A 441 -0.66 -12.19 0.03
C MET A 441 -2.00 -12.93 0.02
N CYS A 442 -2.34 -13.58 -1.10
CA CYS A 442 -3.60 -14.35 -1.21
C CYS A 442 -3.63 -15.56 -0.26
N VAL A 443 -2.51 -16.28 -0.08
CA VAL A 443 -2.39 -17.35 0.90
C VAL A 443 -2.64 -16.82 2.31
N ASN A 444 -2.00 -15.69 2.66
CA ASN A 444 -2.14 -15.06 3.98
C ASN A 444 -3.60 -14.59 4.23
N VAL A 445 -4.28 -14.08 3.19
CA VAL A 445 -5.70 -13.70 3.27
C VAL A 445 -6.58 -14.93 3.51
N ILE A 446 -6.36 -16.04 2.76
CA ILE A 446 -7.12 -17.29 2.95
C ILE A 446 -6.92 -17.81 4.37
N ASP A 447 -5.69 -17.93 4.84
CA ASP A 447 -5.39 -18.44 6.18
C ASP A 447 -6.03 -17.58 7.29
N ALA A 448 -6.04 -16.26 7.13
CA ALA A 448 -6.63 -15.33 8.08
C ALA A 448 -8.16 -15.42 8.10
N VAL A 449 -8.79 -15.41 6.93
CA VAL A 449 -10.25 -15.44 6.80
C VAL A 449 -10.80 -16.81 7.20
N ASP A 450 -10.20 -17.92 6.75
CA ASP A 450 -10.63 -19.28 7.12
C ASP A 450 -10.49 -19.52 8.63
N SER A 451 -9.37 -19.07 9.23
CA SER A 451 -9.20 -19.12 10.69
C SER A 451 -10.30 -18.35 11.41
N THR A 452 -10.72 -17.22 10.85
CA THR A 452 -11.80 -16.42 11.44
C THR A 452 -13.14 -17.11 11.30
N LEU A 453 -13.46 -17.66 10.14
CA LEU A 453 -14.71 -18.39 9.90
C LEU A 453 -14.87 -19.59 10.83
N VAL A 454 -13.77 -20.33 11.07
CA VAL A 454 -13.77 -21.50 11.98
C VAL A 454 -13.94 -21.09 13.44
N ASN A 455 -13.33 -19.98 13.87
CA ASN A 455 -13.33 -19.54 15.27
C ASN A 455 -14.40 -18.48 15.57
N PHE A 456 -15.23 -18.12 14.60
CA PHE A 456 -16.26 -17.09 14.80
C PHE A 456 -17.29 -17.52 15.82
N VAL A 457 -17.49 -16.68 16.83
CA VAL A 457 -18.55 -16.84 17.83
C VAL A 457 -19.60 -15.75 17.60
N PRO A 458 -20.80 -16.11 17.15
CA PRO A 458 -21.88 -15.15 16.96
C PRO A 458 -22.16 -14.33 18.21
N ARG A 459 -22.36 -13.03 18.06
CA ARG A 459 -22.75 -12.13 19.16
C ARG A 459 -24.11 -12.52 19.72
N SER A 460 -24.23 -12.48 21.05
CA SER A 460 -25.53 -12.68 21.69
C SER A 460 -26.50 -11.53 21.33
N LYS A 461 -27.79 -11.87 21.35
CA LYS A 461 -28.84 -10.86 21.09
C LYS A 461 -28.88 -9.77 22.19
N PHE A 462 -28.54 -10.16 23.42
CA PHE A 462 -28.53 -9.28 24.59
C PHE A 462 -27.25 -9.53 25.39
N ASP A 463 -26.59 -8.45 25.80
CA ASP A 463 -25.49 -8.48 26.74
C ASP A 463 -25.98 -7.99 28.10
N VAL A 464 -25.63 -8.71 29.16
CA VAL A 464 -25.84 -8.24 30.54
C VAL A 464 -24.62 -7.41 30.93
N ILE A 465 -24.76 -6.10 30.96
CA ILE A 465 -23.70 -5.20 31.41
C ILE A 465 -23.86 -4.94 32.89
N LYS A 466 -22.88 -5.36 33.68
CA LYS A 466 -22.77 -4.97 35.10
C LYS A 466 -22.26 -3.54 35.17
N VAL A 467 -23.14 -2.60 35.42
CA VAL A 467 -22.77 -1.18 35.58
C VAL A 467 -22.01 -1.02 36.89
N THR A 468 -20.69 -0.88 36.84
CA THR A 468 -19.89 -0.40 37.96
C THR A 468 -19.83 1.10 37.87
N LYS A 469 -19.92 1.82 39.05
CA LYS A 469 -19.73 3.27 39.09
C LYS A 469 -18.34 3.59 38.53
N VAL A 470 -18.27 4.05 37.30
CA VAL A 470 -17.04 4.58 36.70
C VAL A 470 -16.93 6.04 37.19
N LYS A 471 -15.90 6.36 37.96
CA LYS A 471 -15.52 7.77 38.19
C LYS A 471 -15.04 8.33 36.85
N ARG A 472 -15.90 9.02 36.13
CA ARG A 472 -15.47 9.76 34.93
C ARG A 472 -14.54 10.88 35.40
N LYS A 473 -13.28 10.86 34.96
CA LYS A 473 -12.45 12.07 35.00
C LYS A 473 -12.97 12.99 33.90
N TYR A 474 -13.70 14.00 34.24
CA TYR A 474 -14.00 15.08 33.33
C TYR A 474 -12.73 15.90 33.15
N VAL A 475 -12.24 16.01 31.92
CA VAL A 475 -11.23 17.01 31.56
C VAL A 475 -12.00 18.27 31.21
N GLU A 476 -11.94 19.28 32.10
CA GLU A 476 -12.51 20.58 31.84
C GLU A 476 -11.60 21.34 30.89
N HIS A 477 -12.08 21.61 29.68
CA HIS A 477 -11.37 22.45 28.72
C HIS A 477 -11.60 23.91 29.07
N LYS A 478 -10.55 24.64 29.46
CA LYS A 478 -10.59 26.07 29.70
C LYS A 478 -10.33 26.81 28.40
N PHE A 479 -11.31 27.56 27.94
CA PHE A 479 -11.17 28.47 26.81
C PHE A 479 -10.95 29.90 27.36
N ILE A 480 -10.01 30.64 26.77
CA ILE A 480 -9.81 32.08 27.02
C ILE A 480 -10.46 32.77 25.82
N TYR A 481 -11.47 33.59 26.09
CA TYR A 481 -12.17 34.40 25.12
C TYR A 481 -11.61 35.80 25.07
#